data_e8450d64dcd00b655d6c73a9a796cdd3
#
_entry.id   e8450d64dcd00b655d6c73a9a796cdd3
#
_cell.length_a   1.000
_cell.length_b   1.000
_cell.length_c   1.000
_cell.angle_alpha   90.00
_cell.angle_beta   90.00
_cell.angle_gamma   90.00
#
_symmetry.space_group_name_H-M   'P 1'
#
loop_
_entity.id
_entity.type
_entity.pdbx_description
1 polymer ?
#
loop_
_entity_poly.entity_id
_entity_poly.type
_entity_poly.pdbx_seq_one_letter_code
_entity_poly.pdbx_strand_id
1 'polypeptide(L)'
;MIVEAKKASFTEPLRLTGGAVLPAYEIAYETYGELNARRSNAVLVCHALNASHHVAGVDAAGATGWWDNLVGPGKPLDTERFFVIGVNNPGSCFGSTGPMHINPASGKPYGADFPVITVEDWVDAQARLIDRLGITQLAAVLGEELR
;
A
#
# COMPACT_ATOMS: atom_id res chain seq x y z
N MET A 1 2.65 -16.95 -10.03
CA MET A 1 1.75 -15.78 -10.18
C MET A 1 2.61 -14.58 -10.52
N ILE A 2 2.35 -13.97 -11.67
CA ILE A 2 3.03 -12.73 -12.09
C ILE A 2 2.17 -11.57 -11.64
N VAL A 3 2.78 -10.57 -11.02
CA VAL A 3 2.09 -9.43 -10.44
C VAL A 3 2.67 -8.11 -10.95
N GLU A 4 1.82 -7.11 -10.98
CA GLU A 4 2.19 -5.76 -11.41
C GLU A 4 1.74 -4.75 -10.35
N ALA A 5 2.66 -3.85 -10.00
CA ALA A 5 2.36 -2.76 -9.09
C ALA A 5 1.42 -1.74 -9.75
N LYS A 6 0.45 -1.29 -9.00
CA LYS A 6 -0.51 -0.26 -9.39
C LYS A 6 -0.25 1.01 -8.59
N LYS A 7 -0.71 2.13 -9.10
CA LYS A 7 -0.68 3.41 -8.39
C LYS A 7 -2.05 4.03 -8.34
N ALA A 8 -2.43 4.51 -7.17
CA ALA A 8 -3.60 5.36 -6.97
C ALA A 8 -3.12 6.78 -6.69
N SER A 9 -3.61 7.73 -7.48
CA SER A 9 -3.28 9.15 -7.32
C SER A 9 -4.42 9.85 -6.57
N PHE A 10 -4.07 10.65 -5.57
CA PHE A 10 -4.99 11.41 -4.76
C PHE A 10 -4.71 12.90 -4.91
N THR A 11 -5.73 13.66 -5.24
CA THR A 11 -5.68 15.12 -5.35
C THR A 11 -6.21 15.82 -4.10
N GLU A 12 -6.88 15.08 -3.22
CA GLU A 12 -7.29 15.57 -1.91
C GLU A 12 -6.10 15.56 -0.96
N PRO A 13 -5.83 16.67 -0.24
CA PRO A 13 -4.71 16.74 0.68
C PRO A 13 -4.81 15.70 1.80
N LEU A 14 -3.70 15.09 2.14
CA LEU A 14 -3.55 14.27 3.33
C LEU A 14 -3.00 15.16 4.47
N ARG A 15 -3.81 15.39 5.48
CA ARG A 15 -3.42 16.12 6.68
C ARG A 15 -2.70 15.17 7.63
N LEU A 16 -1.44 15.47 7.88
CA LEU A 16 -0.59 14.65 8.72
C LEU A 16 -0.78 15.00 10.20
N THR A 17 -0.56 14.03 11.06
CA THR A 17 -0.69 14.18 12.52
C THR A 17 0.18 15.29 13.07
N GLY A 18 1.36 15.49 12.50
CA GLY A 18 2.29 16.57 12.88
C GLY A 18 1.92 17.97 12.41
N GLY A 19 0.79 18.13 11.69
CA GLY A 19 0.30 19.43 11.20
C GLY A 19 0.71 19.78 9.78
N ALA A 20 1.66 19.08 9.18
CA ALA A 20 2.00 19.23 7.77
C ALA A 20 0.91 18.63 6.87
N VAL A 21 0.94 18.96 5.59
CA VAL A 21 -0.03 18.50 4.60
C VAL A 21 0.71 18.00 3.37
N LEU A 22 0.35 16.81 2.88
CA LEU A 22 0.69 16.37 1.55
C LEU A 22 -0.42 16.82 0.60
N PRO A 23 -0.19 17.79 -0.29
CA PRO A 23 -1.26 18.40 -1.08
C PRO A 23 -1.81 17.47 -2.16
N ALA A 24 -0.96 16.62 -2.70
CA ALA A 24 -1.30 15.53 -3.61
C ALA A 24 -0.28 14.42 -3.41
N TYR A 25 -0.69 13.16 -3.61
CA TYR A 25 0.19 12.03 -3.39
C TYR A 25 -0.27 10.81 -4.18
N GLU A 26 0.64 9.85 -4.33
CA GLU A 26 0.40 8.56 -4.93
C GLU A 26 0.63 7.45 -3.91
N ILE A 27 -0.16 6.40 -4.00
CA ILE A 27 0.00 5.16 -3.24
C ILE A 27 0.24 4.02 -4.20
N ALA A 28 1.38 3.36 -4.08
CA ALA A 28 1.68 2.13 -4.79
C ALA A 28 1.07 0.94 -4.05
N TYR A 29 0.48 0.02 -4.78
CA TYR A 29 -0.15 -1.16 -4.21
C TYR A 29 -0.19 -2.31 -5.20
N GLU A 30 -0.38 -3.50 -4.69
CA GLU A 30 -0.67 -4.70 -5.46
C GLU A 30 -1.93 -5.37 -4.94
N THR A 31 -2.60 -6.12 -5.80
CA THR A 31 -3.76 -6.91 -5.43
C THR A 31 -3.61 -8.35 -5.92
N TYR A 32 -4.10 -9.28 -5.14
CA TYR A 32 -4.03 -10.71 -5.42
C TYR A 32 -5.41 -11.33 -5.24
N GLY A 33 -5.83 -12.15 -6.20
CA GLY A 33 -7.17 -12.71 -6.23
C GLY A 33 -8.21 -11.73 -6.76
N GLU A 34 -9.47 -12.05 -6.55
CA GLU A 34 -10.61 -11.28 -7.06
C GLU A 34 -11.55 -10.84 -5.93
N LEU A 35 -12.03 -9.62 -6.02
CA LEU A 35 -13.04 -9.09 -5.12
C LEU A 35 -14.39 -9.71 -5.47
N ASN A 36 -15.05 -10.34 -4.50
CA ASN A 36 -16.35 -10.95 -4.70
C ASN A 36 -17.46 -9.90 -4.93
N ALA A 37 -18.62 -10.36 -5.42
CA ALA A 37 -19.74 -9.46 -5.74
C ALA A 37 -20.24 -8.66 -4.52
N ARG A 38 -20.15 -9.23 -3.33
CA ARG A 38 -20.52 -8.55 -2.07
C ARG A 38 -19.43 -7.64 -1.53
N ARG A 39 -18.23 -7.65 -2.13
CA ARG A 39 -17.05 -6.91 -1.66
C ARG A 39 -16.73 -7.20 -0.19
N SER A 40 -16.87 -8.45 0.22
CA SER A 40 -16.76 -8.90 1.61
C SER A 40 -15.52 -9.76 1.90
N ASN A 41 -14.70 -10.03 0.88
CA ASN A 41 -13.53 -10.91 0.96
C ASN A 41 -12.19 -10.21 0.89
N ALA A 42 -12.16 -8.89 1.09
CA ALA A 42 -10.92 -8.13 1.04
C ALA A 42 -10.10 -8.26 2.32
N VAL A 43 -8.81 -8.52 2.17
CA VAL A 43 -7.83 -8.59 3.26
C VAL A 43 -6.73 -7.59 2.99
N LEU A 44 -6.50 -6.69 3.93
CA LEU A 44 -5.40 -5.72 3.89
C LEU A 44 -4.16 -6.32 4.55
N VAL A 45 -3.04 -6.27 3.85
CA VAL A 45 -1.73 -6.67 4.38
C VAL A 45 -0.89 -5.43 4.60
N CYS A 46 -0.48 -5.22 5.84
CA CYS A 46 0.39 -4.13 6.26
C CYS A 46 1.83 -4.63 6.35
N HIS A 47 2.74 -4.02 5.60
CA HIS A 47 4.14 -4.45 5.56
C HIS A 47 4.95 -3.91 6.73
N ALA A 48 6.01 -4.64 7.11
CA ALA A 48 7.02 -4.16 8.05
C ALA A 48 7.77 -2.94 7.50
N LEU A 49 8.47 -2.21 8.36
CA LEU A 49 9.16 -0.96 8.02
C LEU A 49 10.09 -1.07 6.80
N ASN A 50 10.75 -2.20 6.65
CA ASN A 50 11.71 -2.47 5.56
C ASN A 50 11.13 -3.23 4.37
N ALA A 51 9.84 -3.51 4.37
CA ALA A 51 9.15 -4.22 3.29
C ALA A 51 8.34 -3.25 2.41
N SER A 52 7.51 -3.78 1.53
CA SER A 52 6.77 -3.00 0.55
C SER A 52 5.40 -3.62 0.24
N HIS A 53 4.70 -3.03 -0.72
CA HIS A 53 3.47 -3.58 -1.28
C HIS A 53 3.63 -4.91 -2.01
N HIS A 54 4.87 -5.31 -2.35
CA HIS A 54 5.13 -6.56 -3.06
C HIS A 54 5.08 -7.76 -2.11
N VAL A 55 3.86 -8.17 -1.76
CA VAL A 55 3.61 -9.20 -0.74
C VAL A 55 3.80 -10.61 -1.31
N ALA A 56 3.32 -10.87 -2.52
CA ALA A 56 3.30 -12.20 -3.11
C ALA A 56 3.51 -12.17 -4.62
N GLY A 57 3.77 -13.33 -5.20
CA GLY A 57 4.00 -13.49 -6.63
C GLY A 57 5.39 -13.02 -7.05
N VAL A 58 5.58 -12.91 -8.35
CA VAL A 58 6.84 -12.50 -8.97
C VAL A 58 6.59 -11.27 -9.82
N ASP A 59 7.35 -10.23 -9.63
CA ASP A 59 7.26 -9.01 -10.42
C ASP A 59 8.00 -9.10 -11.75
N ALA A 60 7.91 -8.06 -12.56
CA ALA A 60 8.55 -8.00 -13.88
C ALA A 60 10.09 -8.10 -13.83
N ALA A 61 10.70 -7.76 -12.70
CA ALA A 61 12.14 -7.87 -12.49
C ALA A 61 12.57 -9.26 -11.97
N GLY A 62 11.61 -10.15 -11.72
CA GLY A 62 11.85 -11.50 -11.21
C GLY A 62 11.97 -11.57 -9.68
N ALA A 63 11.64 -10.50 -8.96
CA ALA A 63 11.63 -10.50 -7.51
C ALA A 63 10.38 -11.20 -6.97
N THR A 64 10.56 -12.03 -5.95
CA THR A 64 9.46 -12.72 -5.27
C THR A 64 8.97 -11.90 -4.09
N GLY A 65 7.65 -11.81 -3.92
CA GLY A 65 7.02 -11.11 -2.80
C GLY A 65 7.49 -11.66 -1.45
N TRP A 66 7.60 -10.77 -0.45
CA TRP A 66 8.20 -11.10 0.84
C TRP A 66 7.37 -12.10 1.67
N TRP A 67 6.09 -12.25 1.36
CA TRP A 67 5.19 -13.22 2.00
C TRP A 67 4.61 -14.24 1.02
N ASP A 68 5.32 -14.50 -0.06
CA ASP A 68 4.85 -15.43 -1.10
C ASP A 68 4.56 -16.85 -0.58
N ASN A 69 5.23 -17.27 0.48
CA ASN A 69 4.95 -18.56 1.14
C ASN A 69 3.61 -18.59 1.88
N LEU A 70 3.04 -17.45 2.24
CA LEU A 70 1.76 -17.34 2.94
C LEU A 70 0.61 -17.02 2.00
N VAL A 71 0.84 -16.14 1.01
CA VAL A 71 -0.19 -15.55 0.16
C VAL A 71 -0.13 -16.12 -1.25
N GLY A 72 -1.22 -16.68 -1.72
CA GLY A 72 -1.32 -17.22 -3.09
C GLY A 72 -2.42 -18.26 -3.22
N PRO A 73 -2.63 -18.78 -4.44
CA PRO A 73 -3.62 -19.83 -4.67
C PRO A 73 -3.31 -21.09 -3.86
N GLY A 74 -4.27 -21.55 -3.07
CA GLY A 74 -4.13 -22.75 -2.22
C GLY A 74 -3.17 -22.58 -1.04
N LYS A 75 -2.66 -21.37 -0.78
CA LYS A 75 -1.77 -21.07 0.36
C LYS A 75 -2.60 -20.69 1.60
N PRO A 76 -1.99 -20.54 2.79
CA PRO A 76 -2.73 -20.22 4.02
C PRO A 76 -3.62 -18.98 3.90
N LEU A 77 -3.16 -17.92 3.25
CA LEU A 77 -4.02 -16.83 2.80
C LEU A 77 -4.33 -17.05 1.31
N ASP A 78 -5.41 -17.79 1.09
CA ASP A 78 -5.78 -18.31 -0.23
C ASP A 78 -6.41 -17.24 -1.12
N THR A 79 -5.72 -16.85 -2.17
CA THR A 79 -6.18 -15.84 -3.12
C THR A 79 -7.28 -16.35 -4.09
N GLU A 80 -7.62 -17.63 -4.06
CA GLU A 80 -8.83 -18.14 -4.72
C GLU A 80 -10.11 -17.79 -3.94
N ARG A 81 -9.97 -17.46 -2.65
CA ARG A 81 -11.07 -17.09 -1.74
C ARG A 81 -11.04 -15.63 -1.35
N PHE A 82 -9.87 -15.06 -1.17
CA PHE A 82 -9.69 -13.70 -0.67
C PHE A 82 -9.07 -12.79 -1.73
N PHE A 83 -9.53 -11.54 -1.70
CA PHE A 83 -8.91 -10.44 -2.42
C PHE A 83 -7.91 -9.75 -1.49
N VAL A 84 -6.64 -10.01 -1.70
CA VAL A 84 -5.56 -9.52 -0.83
C VAL A 84 -4.98 -8.23 -1.40
N ILE A 85 -4.80 -7.23 -0.56
CA ILE A 85 -4.29 -5.92 -0.92
C ILE A 85 -2.99 -5.68 -0.16
N GLY A 86 -1.90 -5.48 -0.89
CA GLY A 86 -0.62 -5.01 -0.37
C GLY A 86 -0.45 -3.53 -0.67
N VAL A 87 -0.27 -2.71 0.35
CA VAL A 87 -0.15 -1.26 0.23
C VAL A 87 1.25 -0.82 0.61
N ASN A 88 1.87 0.04 -0.20
CA ASN A 88 3.12 0.68 0.16
C ASN A 88 2.85 1.98 0.92
N ASN A 89 3.39 2.09 2.11
CA ASN A 89 3.16 3.25 2.97
C ASN A 89 3.83 4.53 2.43
N PRO A 90 3.19 5.70 2.56
CA PRO A 90 3.83 6.98 2.23
C PRO A 90 5.12 7.19 3.03
N GLY A 91 6.08 7.86 2.43
CA GLY A 91 7.40 8.09 3.03
C GLY A 91 8.42 7.00 2.70
N SER A 92 8.01 5.92 2.04
CA SER A 92 8.89 4.84 1.62
C SER A 92 9.62 5.16 0.30
N CYS A 93 10.47 4.23 -0.14
CA CYS A 93 11.20 4.32 -1.41
C CYS A 93 10.66 3.38 -2.50
N PHE A 94 9.50 2.75 -2.30
CA PHE A 94 8.98 1.71 -3.19
C PHE A 94 7.80 2.13 -4.06
N GLY A 95 7.62 3.43 -4.26
CA GLY A 95 6.68 3.96 -5.26
C GLY A 95 5.57 4.84 -4.71
N SER A 96 5.14 4.69 -3.46
CA SER A 96 4.29 5.68 -2.80
C SER A 96 5.06 6.98 -2.58
N THR A 97 4.35 8.11 -2.52
CA THR A 97 4.98 9.42 -2.33
C THR A 97 5.91 9.43 -1.14
N GLY A 98 7.15 9.82 -1.38
CA GLY A 98 8.22 9.85 -0.40
C GLY A 98 9.28 10.91 -0.73
N PRO A 99 10.40 10.93 -0.01
CA PRO A 99 11.44 11.95 -0.17
C PRO A 99 12.01 12.10 -1.58
N MET A 100 11.94 11.06 -2.40
CA MET A 100 12.43 11.08 -3.78
C MET A 100 11.47 11.77 -4.76
N HIS A 101 10.23 11.98 -4.38
CA HIS A 101 9.22 12.62 -5.23
C HIS A 101 9.39 14.13 -5.27
N ILE A 102 8.91 14.72 -6.37
CA ILE A 102 8.96 16.17 -6.56
C ILE A 102 7.98 16.84 -5.61
N ASN A 103 8.49 17.79 -4.84
CA ASN A 103 7.68 18.69 -4.03
C ASN A 103 7.03 19.74 -4.96
N PRO A 104 5.70 19.79 -5.06
CA PRO A 104 5.03 20.73 -5.95
C PRO A 104 5.27 22.20 -5.59
N ALA A 105 5.62 22.50 -4.34
CA ALA A 105 5.91 23.86 -3.89
C ALA A 105 7.28 24.36 -4.37
N SER A 106 8.28 23.46 -4.51
CA SER A 106 9.64 23.85 -4.89
C SER A 106 10.05 23.42 -6.30
N GLY A 107 9.33 22.46 -6.90
CA GLY A 107 9.71 21.83 -8.16
C GLY A 107 10.93 20.93 -8.08
N LYS A 108 11.42 20.62 -6.88
CA LYS A 108 12.56 19.75 -6.59
C LYS A 108 12.14 18.57 -5.74
N PRO A 109 12.93 17.47 -5.68
CA PRO A 109 12.66 16.39 -4.74
C PRO A 109 12.50 16.91 -3.31
N TYR A 110 11.59 16.32 -2.56
CA TYR A 110 11.38 16.67 -1.16
C TYR A 110 12.69 16.55 -0.35
N GLY A 111 13.40 15.44 -0.52
CA GLY A 111 14.60 15.18 0.26
C GLY A 111 14.33 15.28 1.76
N ALA A 112 15.18 16.04 2.46
CA ALA A 112 15.06 16.28 3.89
C ALA A 112 13.83 17.12 4.30
N ASP A 113 13.19 17.80 3.37
CA ASP A 113 11.97 18.59 3.60
C ASP A 113 10.70 17.72 3.56
N PHE A 114 10.84 16.43 3.30
CA PHE A 114 9.70 15.52 3.35
C PHE A 114 9.13 15.52 4.78
N PRO A 115 7.80 15.72 4.93
CA PRO A 115 7.20 15.85 6.26
C PRO A 115 7.33 14.55 7.05
N VAL A 116 7.36 14.68 8.37
CA VAL A 116 7.31 13.53 9.27
C VAL A 116 5.97 12.82 9.12
N ILE A 117 6.02 11.53 8.86
CA ILE A 117 4.84 10.65 8.74
C ILE A 117 4.80 9.70 9.92
N THR A 118 3.63 9.57 10.53
CA THR A 118 3.37 8.65 11.63
C THR A 118 2.64 7.39 11.13
N VAL A 119 2.52 6.41 12.02
CA VAL A 119 1.73 5.20 11.73
C VAL A 119 0.27 5.53 11.51
N GLU A 120 -0.27 6.51 12.22
CA GLU A 120 -1.64 7.00 12.05
C GLU A 120 -1.85 7.59 10.65
N ASP A 121 -0.85 8.29 10.12
CA ASP A 121 -0.89 8.83 8.76
C ASP A 121 -0.88 7.70 7.71
N TRP A 122 -0.15 6.61 7.96
CA TRP A 122 -0.22 5.42 7.12
C TRP A 122 -1.61 4.80 7.11
N VAL A 123 -2.24 4.70 8.28
CA VAL A 123 -3.61 4.18 8.41
C VAL A 123 -4.59 5.03 7.62
N ASP A 124 -4.48 6.35 7.71
CA ASP A 124 -5.34 7.26 6.94
C ASP A 124 -5.15 7.10 5.43
N ALA A 125 -3.91 6.98 4.96
CA ALA A 125 -3.63 6.76 3.55
C ALA A 125 -4.16 5.40 3.06
N GLN A 126 -3.99 4.35 3.86
CA GLN A 126 -4.52 3.01 3.57
C GLN A 126 -6.05 3.03 3.51
N ALA A 127 -6.72 3.71 4.45
CA ALA A 127 -8.17 3.84 4.47
C ALA A 127 -8.69 4.53 3.19
N ARG A 128 -8.01 5.57 2.72
CA ARG A 128 -8.35 6.25 1.46
C ARG A 128 -8.20 5.35 0.25
N LEU A 129 -7.17 4.50 0.22
CA LEU A 129 -7.03 3.50 -0.85
C LEU A 129 -8.17 2.49 -0.82
N ILE A 130 -8.51 1.97 0.35
CA ILE A 130 -9.62 1.03 0.52
C ILE A 130 -10.94 1.65 0.04
N ASP A 131 -11.20 2.90 0.37
CA ASP A 131 -12.37 3.65 -0.13
C ASP A 131 -12.34 3.79 -1.65
N ARG A 132 -11.17 4.09 -2.24
CA ARG A 132 -10.97 4.20 -3.68
C ARG A 132 -11.27 2.88 -4.40
N LEU A 133 -10.96 1.75 -3.79
CA LEU A 133 -11.26 0.42 -4.32
C LEU A 133 -12.74 0.03 -4.13
N GLY A 134 -13.54 0.87 -3.48
CA GLY A 134 -14.96 0.65 -3.26
C GLY A 134 -15.27 -0.39 -2.20
N ILE A 135 -14.37 -0.58 -1.24
CA ILE A 135 -14.51 -1.54 -0.15
C ILE A 135 -14.93 -0.79 1.11
N THR A 136 -16.07 -1.16 1.67
CA THR A 136 -16.62 -0.52 2.87
C THR A 136 -16.29 -1.28 4.16
N GLN A 137 -15.95 -2.57 4.05
CA GLN A 137 -15.60 -3.42 5.17
C GLN A 137 -14.56 -4.46 4.74
N LEU A 138 -13.46 -4.53 5.47
CA LEU A 138 -12.44 -5.55 5.30
C LEU A 138 -12.86 -6.84 6.00
N ALA A 139 -12.54 -7.99 5.39
CA ALA A 139 -12.67 -9.29 6.03
C ALA A 139 -11.63 -9.48 7.14
N ALA A 140 -10.42 -8.98 6.91
CA ALA A 140 -9.32 -9.02 7.89
C ALA A 140 -8.26 -7.97 7.57
N VAL A 141 -7.44 -7.66 8.56
CA VAL A 141 -6.19 -6.91 8.44
C VAL A 141 -5.07 -7.76 9.04
N LEU A 142 -4.03 -7.98 8.28
CA LEU A 142 -2.85 -8.72 8.70
C LEU A 142 -1.62 -7.81 8.63
N GLY A 143 -0.72 -7.96 9.57
CA GLY A 143 0.52 -7.18 9.60
C GLY A 143 1.71 -8.03 10.01
N GLU A 144 2.90 -7.61 9.60
CA GLU A 144 4.18 -8.14 10.04
C GLU A 144 4.91 -7.08 10.86
N GLU A 145 5.53 -7.50 11.96
CA GLU A 145 6.42 -6.67 12.76
C GLU A 145 7.87 -7.07 12.58
N LEU A 146 8.75 -6.08 12.60
CA LEU A 146 10.18 -6.32 12.81
C LEU A 146 10.38 -6.73 14.28
N ARG A 147 10.94 -7.91 14.49
CA ARG A 147 11.47 -8.35 15.78
C ARG A 147 12.96 -8.13 15.82
#